data_271fd20629457f981c9fec50bc2b9f02
#
_entry.id   271fd20629457f981c9fec50bc2b9f02
#
_cell.length_a   1.000
_cell.length_b   1.000
_cell.length_c   1.000
_cell.angle_alpha   90.00
_cell.angle_beta   90.00
_cell.angle_gamma   90.00
#
_symmetry.space_group_name_H-M   'P 1'
#
loop_
_entity.id
_entity.type
_entity.pdbx_description
1 polymer ?
#
loop_
_entity_poly.entity_id
_entity_poly.type
_entity_poly.pdbx_seq_one_letter_code
_entity_poly.pdbx_strand_id
1 'polypeptide(L)'
;MYQSRIKGDRLYHALSDGYGQPVETFGVVQDGETPMSLLVIALGSCVTMCVQGYYKRYEGNEAVQTELEISYDEGHFDILIKIADQLTEEKCAVILDYANKFCRVKALLREDLTFTYHIEEMV
;
A
#
# COMPACT_ATOMS: atom_id res chain seq x y z
N MET A 1 13.29 14.18 2.76
CA MET A 1 13.86 13.74 1.47
C MET A 1 14.01 12.23 1.46
N TYR A 2 13.67 11.61 0.35
CA TYR A 2 13.84 10.17 0.14
C TYR A 2 14.96 9.94 -0.86
N GLN A 3 15.90 9.07 -0.54
CA GLN A 3 17.04 8.79 -1.42
C GLN A 3 17.54 7.38 -1.19
N SER A 4 18.17 6.80 -2.20
CA SER A 4 18.79 5.50 -2.11
C SER A 4 19.94 5.39 -3.12
N ARG A 5 20.88 4.50 -2.84
CA ARG A 5 21.89 4.09 -3.79
C ARG A 5 21.61 2.67 -4.20
N ILE A 6 21.58 2.45 -5.51
CA ILE A 6 21.19 1.17 -6.09
C ILE A 6 22.32 0.65 -6.97
N LYS A 7 22.71 -0.60 -6.75
CA LYS A 7 23.78 -1.28 -7.50
C LYS A 7 23.19 -2.44 -8.28
N GLY A 8 23.66 -2.62 -9.51
CA GLY A 8 23.34 -3.78 -10.32
C GLY A 8 24.63 -4.56 -10.60
N ASP A 9 24.63 -5.85 -10.31
CA ASP A 9 25.80 -6.72 -10.50
C ASP A 9 25.61 -7.76 -11.59
N ARG A 10 24.38 -8.00 -12.01
CA ARG A 10 24.03 -8.94 -13.07
C ARG A 10 22.68 -8.56 -13.67
N LEU A 11 22.33 -9.21 -14.79
CA LEU A 11 21.12 -8.87 -15.53
C LEU A 11 19.87 -9.01 -14.66
N TYR A 12 19.03 -7.99 -14.70
CA TYR A 12 17.74 -7.94 -13.99
C TYR A 12 17.85 -8.22 -12.50
N HIS A 13 18.90 -7.68 -11.88
CA HIS A 13 19.08 -7.74 -10.44
C HIS A 13 19.57 -6.38 -9.94
N ALA A 14 18.99 -5.89 -8.89
CA ALA A 14 19.40 -4.64 -8.24
C ALA A 14 19.35 -4.78 -6.73
N LEU A 15 20.24 -4.08 -6.06
CA LEU A 15 20.33 -4.04 -4.61
C LEU A 15 20.41 -2.60 -4.15
N SER A 16 19.42 -2.19 -3.35
CA SER A 16 19.37 -0.88 -2.72
C SER A 16 19.96 -0.96 -1.31
N ASP A 17 20.65 0.10 -0.89
CA ASP A 17 21.10 0.21 0.50
C ASP A 17 19.93 0.27 1.49
N GLY A 18 18.76 0.81 1.07
CA GLY A 18 17.61 0.97 1.92
C GLY A 18 17.84 1.97 3.04
N TYR A 19 16.88 2.12 3.93
CA TYR A 19 17.03 2.96 5.13
C TYR A 19 17.38 2.15 6.38
N GLY A 20 16.86 0.97 6.52
CA GLY A 20 17.14 0.09 7.66
C GLY A 20 17.79 -1.20 7.22
N GLN A 21 17.20 -1.81 6.20
CA GLN A 21 17.66 -3.06 5.63
C GLN A 21 17.84 -2.89 4.13
N PRO A 22 18.81 -3.61 3.52
CA PRO A 22 18.92 -3.62 2.06
C PRO A 22 17.65 -4.16 1.42
N VAL A 23 17.32 -3.66 0.23
CA VAL A 23 16.19 -4.12 -0.55
C VAL A 23 16.70 -4.65 -1.88
N GLU A 24 16.44 -5.92 -2.12
CA GLU A 24 16.87 -6.63 -3.33
C GLU A 24 15.69 -6.76 -4.29
N THR A 25 15.93 -6.49 -5.59
CA THR A 25 14.89 -6.63 -6.61
C THR A 25 15.36 -7.47 -7.78
N PHE A 26 14.41 -8.13 -8.40
CA PHE A 26 14.63 -9.08 -9.49
C PHE A 26 13.75 -8.72 -10.69
N GLY A 27 14.05 -9.34 -11.83
CA GLY A 27 13.28 -9.10 -13.05
C GLY A 27 11.94 -9.83 -13.09
N VAL A 28 11.80 -10.95 -12.38
CA VAL A 28 10.58 -11.77 -12.36
C VAL A 28 10.24 -12.19 -10.93
N VAL A 29 8.94 -12.33 -10.66
CA VAL A 29 8.44 -12.62 -9.31
C VAL A 29 8.84 -14.01 -8.80
N GLN A 30 9.19 -14.93 -9.66
CA GLN A 30 9.67 -16.26 -9.27
C GLN A 30 10.98 -16.18 -8.48
N ASP A 31 11.78 -15.14 -8.72
CA ASP A 31 13.05 -14.95 -8.03
C ASP A 31 12.91 -14.11 -6.75
N GLY A 32 11.87 -13.30 -6.63
CA GLY A 32 11.65 -12.43 -5.47
C GLY A 32 10.87 -11.19 -5.86
N GLU A 33 11.00 -10.14 -5.05
CA GLU A 33 10.31 -8.89 -5.33
C GLU A 33 10.87 -8.23 -6.59
N THR A 34 9.98 -7.70 -7.42
CA THR A 34 10.34 -6.92 -8.60
C THR A 34 10.06 -5.44 -8.34
N PRO A 35 10.56 -4.52 -9.17
CA PRO A 35 10.18 -3.10 -9.04
C PRO A 35 8.66 -2.89 -9.03
N MET A 36 7.91 -3.61 -9.87
CA MET A 36 6.45 -3.49 -9.90
C MET A 36 5.80 -4.09 -8.65
N SER A 37 6.26 -5.24 -8.17
CA SER A 37 5.68 -5.81 -6.95
C SER A 37 5.97 -4.92 -5.75
N LEU A 38 7.12 -4.27 -5.69
CA LEU A 38 7.43 -3.29 -4.65
C LEU A 38 6.49 -2.08 -4.72
N LEU A 39 6.13 -1.64 -5.92
CA LEU A 39 5.17 -0.54 -6.07
C LEU A 39 3.80 -0.94 -5.51
N VAL A 40 3.35 -2.16 -5.79
CA VAL A 40 2.09 -2.68 -5.25
C VAL A 40 2.15 -2.75 -3.73
N ILE A 41 3.25 -3.27 -3.16
CA ILE A 41 3.47 -3.29 -1.71
C ILE A 41 3.47 -1.87 -1.16
N ALA A 42 4.13 -0.93 -1.82
CA ALA A 42 4.20 0.46 -1.36
C ALA A 42 2.81 1.10 -1.29
N LEU A 43 2.00 0.91 -2.32
CA LEU A 43 0.64 1.44 -2.33
C LEU A 43 -0.21 0.80 -1.24
N GLY A 44 -0.19 -0.53 -1.14
CA GLY A 44 -0.96 -1.25 -0.11
C GLY A 44 -0.54 -0.86 1.29
N SER A 45 0.75 -0.70 1.54
CA SER A 45 1.28 -0.25 2.83
C SER A 45 0.83 1.17 3.15
N CYS A 46 0.86 2.06 2.16
CA CYS A 46 0.44 3.44 2.34
C CYS A 46 -1.05 3.52 2.68
N VAL A 47 -1.90 2.78 1.97
CA VAL A 47 -3.34 2.72 2.27
C VAL A 47 -3.57 2.18 3.68
N THR A 48 -2.86 1.11 4.06
CA THR A 48 -2.94 0.54 5.41
C THR A 48 -2.61 1.58 6.48
N MET A 49 -1.52 2.31 6.29
CA MET A 49 -1.10 3.34 7.25
C MET A 49 -2.08 4.51 7.29
N CYS A 50 -2.73 4.84 6.18
CA CYS A 50 -3.79 5.84 6.17
C CYS A 50 -5.01 5.39 6.98
N VAL A 51 -5.41 4.12 6.88
CA VAL A 51 -6.48 3.57 7.71
C VAL A 51 -6.11 3.63 9.18
N GLN A 52 -4.90 3.22 9.53
CA GLN A 52 -4.39 3.33 10.90
C GLN A 52 -4.40 4.77 11.40
N GLY A 53 -4.01 5.72 10.54
CA GLY A 53 -4.02 7.14 10.85
C GLY A 53 -5.41 7.68 11.14
N TYR A 54 -6.42 7.21 10.41
CA TYR A 54 -7.81 7.55 10.68
C TYR A 54 -8.21 7.15 12.10
N TYR A 55 -7.93 5.90 12.49
CA TYR A 55 -8.29 5.41 13.83
C TYR A 55 -7.56 6.14 14.94
N LYS A 56 -6.28 6.42 14.74
CA LYS A 56 -5.53 7.21 15.71
C LYS A 56 -6.13 8.60 15.89
N ARG A 57 -6.40 9.27 14.77
CA ARG A 57 -6.84 10.68 14.77
C ARG A 57 -8.24 10.86 15.35
N TYR A 58 -9.17 10.00 14.95
CA TYR A 58 -10.59 10.18 15.29
C TYR A 58 -11.09 9.31 16.43
N GLU A 59 -10.37 8.24 16.78
CA GLU A 59 -10.80 7.33 17.83
C GLU A 59 -9.72 7.10 18.91
N GLY A 60 -8.55 7.71 18.76
CA GLY A 60 -7.45 7.51 19.69
C GLY A 60 -6.94 6.07 19.75
N ASN A 61 -7.22 5.28 18.73
CA ASN A 61 -6.86 3.87 18.66
C ASN A 61 -5.61 3.67 17.79
N GLU A 62 -4.50 3.33 18.42
CA GLU A 62 -3.23 3.09 17.73
C GLU A 62 -2.94 1.60 17.49
N ALA A 63 -3.90 0.73 17.82
CA ALA A 63 -3.69 -0.71 17.78
C ALA A 63 -4.76 -1.44 16.95
N VAL A 64 -5.49 -0.72 16.09
CA VAL A 64 -6.51 -1.34 15.23
C VAL A 64 -5.85 -2.38 14.34
N GLN A 65 -6.46 -3.57 14.28
CA GLN A 65 -5.95 -4.64 13.43
C GLN A 65 -6.57 -4.53 12.05
N THR A 66 -5.72 -4.58 11.05
CA THR A 66 -6.14 -4.47 9.64
C THR A 66 -5.45 -5.54 8.81
N GLU A 67 -6.09 -5.90 7.72
CA GLU A 67 -5.52 -6.78 6.70
C GLU A 67 -5.91 -6.20 5.35
N LEU A 68 -4.99 -6.15 4.43
CA LEU A 68 -5.24 -5.57 3.12
C LEU A 68 -4.76 -6.51 2.03
N GLU A 69 -5.62 -6.78 1.06
CA GLU A 69 -5.27 -7.52 -0.13
C GLU A 69 -5.31 -6.56 -1.32
N ILE A 70 -4.26 -6.56 -2.11
CA ILE A 70 -4.13 -5.65 -3.24
C ILE A 70 -3.63 -6.41 -4.46
N SER A 71 -4.24 -6.12 -5.62
CA SER A 71 -3.77 -6.63 -6.89
C SER A 71 -3.75 -5.51 -7.92
N TYR A 72 -2.90 -5.68 -8.92
CA TYR A 72 -2.79 -4.75 -10.04
C TYR A 72 -2.80 -5.52 -11.34
N ASP A 73 -3.61 -5.08 -12.28
CA ASP A 73 -3.65 -5.63 -13.63
C ASP A 73 -4.08 -4.55 -14.62
N GLU A 74 -3.30 -4.37 -15.66
CA GLU A 74 -3.59 -3.50 -16.81
C GLU A 74 -4.17 -2.12 -16.42
N GLY A 75 -3.49 -1.41 -15.53
CA GLY A 75 -3.88 -0.06 -15.14
C GLY A 75 -4.95 0.02 -14.07
N HIS A 76 -5.35 -1.11 -13.50
CA HIS A 76 -6.37 -1.16 -12.46
C HIS A 76 -5.84 -1.79 -11.17
N PHE A 77 -6.07 -1.12 -10.04
CA PHE A 77 -5.80 -1.65 -8.71
C PHE A 77 -7.10 -2.09 -8.05
N ASP A 78 -7.10 -3.28 -7.50
CA ASP A 78 -8.22 -3.81 -6.72
C ASP A 78 -7.74 -3.97 -5.28
N ILE A 79 -8.41 -3.30 -4.34
CA ILE A 79 -7.97 -3.19 -2.96
C ILE A 79 -9.09 -3.60 -2.02
N LEU A 80 -8.85 -4.65 -1.23
CA LEU A 80 -9.77 -5.10 -0.18
C LEU A 80 -9.15 -4.78 1.16
N ILE A 81 -9.84 -3.99 1.97
CA ILE A 81 -9.41 -3.55 3.30
C ILE A 81 -10.30 -4.24 4.33
N LYS A 82 -9.68 -5.01 5.22
CA LYS A 82 -10.39 -5.68 6.33
C LYS A 82 -9.97 -5.01 7.63
N ILE A 83 -10.94 -4.64 8.45
CA ILE A 83 -10.69 -3.90 9.69
C ILE A 83 -11.39 -4.60 10.84
N ALA A 84 -10.68 -4.79 11.95
CA ALA A 84 -11.24 -5.39 13.18
C ALA A 84 -12.04 -4.35 13.94
N ASP A 85 -13.18 -3.99 13.40
CA ASP A 85 -14.10 -2.99 13.95
C ASP A 85 -15.50 -3.25 13.41
N GLN A 86 -16.52 -2.74 14.09
CA GLN A 86 -17.87 -2.73 13.58
C GLN A 86 -18.01 -1.56 12.60
N LEU A 87 -18.44 -1.85 11.39
CA LEU A 87 -18.47 -0.88 10.31
C LEU A 87 -19.90 -0.64 9.81
N THR A 88 -20.22 0.63 9.59
CA THR A 88 -21.41 1.04 8.85
C THR A 88 -20.98 1.51 7.47
N GLU A 89 -21.91 1.63 6.54
CA GLU A 89 -21.60 2.18 5.22
C GLU A 89 -21.02 3.59 5.33
N GLU A 90 -21.56 4.40 6.24
CA GLU A 90 -21.06 5.75 6.47
C GLU A 90 -19.62 5.75 6.96
N LYS A 91 -19.29 4.88 7.91
CA LYS A 91 -17.94 4.78 8.45
C LYS A 91 -16.96 4.32 7.38
N CYS A 92 -17.36 3.34 6.57
CA CYS A 92 -16.54 2.89 5.44
C CYS A 92 -16.24 4.03 4.48
N ALA A 93 -17.24 4.83 4.15
CA ALA A 93 -17.07 5.97 3.23
C ALA A 93 -16.11 7.01 3.82
N VAL A 94 -16.22 7.31 5.10
CA VAL A 94 -15.36 8.29 5.78
C VAL A 94 -13.91 7.78 5.82
N ILE A 95 -13.70 6.51 6.14
CA ILE A 95 -12.37 5.90 6.16
C ILE A 95 -11.74 5.96 4.77
N LEU A 96 -12.50 5.61 3.74
CA LEU A 96 -12.02 5.61 2.37
C LEU A 96 -11.66 7.03 1.90
N ASP A 97 -12.50 8.02 2.20
CA ASP A 97 -12.21 9.41 1.87
C ASP A 97 -10.91 9.87 2.53
N TYR A 98 -10.71 9.52 3.80
CA TYR A 98 -9.49 9.86 4.52
C TYR A 98 -8.27 9.21 3.85
N ALA A 99 -8.34 7.92 3.53
CA ALA A 99 -7.25 7.21 2.88
C ALA A 99 -6.92 7.82 1.52
N ASN A 100 -7.93 8.12 0.72
CA ASN A 100 -7.73 8.75 -0.59
C ASN A 100 -7.11 10.13 -0.49
N LYS A 101 -7.45 10.90 0.54
CA LYS A 101 -6.92 12.24 0.74
C LYS A 101 -5.44 12.23 1.16
N PHE A 102 -5.04 11.26 1.97
CA PHE A 102 -3.71 11.27 2.58
C PHE A 102 -2.73 10.24 2.03
N CYS A 103 -3.14 9.39 1.09
CA CYS A 103 -2.24 8.40 0.49
C CYS A 103 -1.24 9.08 -0.45
N ARG A 104 -0.01 9.23 0.02
CA ARG A 104 1.05 9.92 -0.73
C ARG A 104 1.53 9.13 -1.95
N VAL A 105 1.56 7.81 -1.83
CA VAL A 105 1.98 6.97 -2.96
C VAL A 105 0.98 7.08 -4.10
N LYS A 106 -0.32 6.98 -3.80
CA LYS A 106 -1.36 7.13 -4.82
C LYS A 106 -1.27 8.49 -5.53
N ALA A 107 -0.95 9.54 -4.78
CA ALA A 107 -0.85 10.89 -5.34
C ALA A 107 0.25 11.03 -6.39
N LEU A 108 1.24 10.14 -6.39
CA LEU A 108 2.34 10.15 -7.36
C LEU A 108 2.05 9.30 -8.59
N LEU A 109 0.99 8.51 -8.58
CA LEU A 109 0.64 7.62 -9.70
C LEU A 109 -0.07 8.40 -10.79
N ARG A 110 -0.06 7.83 -12.00
CA ARG A 110 -0.75 8.43 -13.15
C ARG A 110 -2.24 8.59 -12.87
N GLU A 111 -2.83 9.64 -13.41
CA GLU A 111 -4.25 9.94 -13.20
C GLU A 111 -5.18 8.98 -13.95
N ASP A 112 -4.68 8.31 -15.00
CA ASP A 112 -5.47 7.39 -15.81
C ASP A 112 -5.60 6.00 -15.22
N LEU A 113 -4.96 5.73 -14.07
CA LEU A 113 -5.14 4.48 -13.34
C LEU A 113 -6.50 4.45 -12.65
N THR A 114 -7.09 3.27 -12.57
CA THR A 114 -8.38 3.10 -11.90
C THR A 114 -8.21 2.26 -10.63
N PHE A 115 -9.14 2.44 -9.68
CA PHE A 115 -9.07 1.79 -8.37
C PHE A 115 -10.45 1.31 -7.97
N THR A 116 -10.53 0.07 -7.47
CA THR A 116 -11.71 -0.46 -6.81
C THR A 116 -11.37 -0.73 -5.36
N TYR A 117 -12.19 -0.20 -4.45
CA TYR A 117 -11.99 -0.36 -3.01
C TYR A 117 -13.16 -1.10 -2.40
N HIS A 118 -12.86 -2.07 -1.56
CA HIS A 118 -13.82 -2.76 -0.71
C HIS A 118 -13.34 -2.67 0.72
N ILE A 119 -14.24 -2.32 1.63
CA ILE A 119 -13.95 -2.32 3.07
C ILE A 119 -14.94 -3.25 3.74
N GLU A 120 -14.43 -4.17 4.54
CA GLU A 120 -15.28 -5.11 5.28
C GLU A 120 -14.73 -5.37 6.67
N GLU A 121 -15.57 -5.91 7.53
CA GLU A 121 -15.15 -6.29 8.88
C GLU A 121 -14.22 -7.51 8.83
N MET A 122 -13.18 -7.46 9.66
CA MET A 122 -12.30 -8.60 9.85
C MET A 122 -12.98 -9.61 10.77
N VAL A 123 -13.08 -10.84 10.31
CA VAL A 123 -13.75 -11.92 11.03
C VAL A 123 -12.74 -12.72 11.84
#